data_b29c7ae93eecf232eacda9147f5c8a54
#
_entry.id   b29c7ae93eecf232eacda9147f5c8a54
#
_cell.length_a   1.000
_cell.length_b   1.000
_cell.length_c   1.000
_cell.angle_alpha   90.00
_cell.angle_beta   90.00
_cell.angle_gamma   90.00
#
_symmetry.space_group_name_H-M   'P 1'
#
loop_
_entity.id
_entity.type
_entity.pdbx_description
1 polymer ?
#
loop_
_entity_poly.entity_id
_entity_poly.type
_entity_poly.pdbx_seq_one_letter_code
_entity_poly.pdbx_strand_id
1 'polypeptide(L)'
;KYILIADSGATKCSWAAIGPDGEVKLFDTPGVNLAVNSPEAISLAVHSVFVQFPLQYPPERHLVSLGKGEKGSLGFVIECVSEIWIYSAGATSDETAAIVKYAFGVMFPKAVVNVLSDMLGASRAVCGSEAGIVGILGTGSNSCLYDGKNIARQGFGGGYVLGDEGSGAWFGKRLLSDFIRDLLPEEMAEALRG
;
A
#
# COMPACT_ATOMS: atom_id res chain seq x y z
N LYS A 1 -15.66 -12.96 9.81
CA LYS A 1 -15.48 -11.60 9.31
C LYS A 1 -14.15 -11.52 8.55
N TYR A 2 -14.08 -10.66 7.55
CA TYR A 2 -12.88 -10.47 6.75
C TYR A 2 -12.04 -9.31 7.27
N ILE A 3 -10.72 -9.44 7.17
CA ILE A 3 -9.76 -8.37 7.39
C ILE A 3 -9.05 -8.11 6.06
N LEU A 4 -8.98 -6.84 5.65
CA LEU A 4 -8.23 -6.41 4.47
C LEU A 4 -6.96 -5.71 4.93
N ILE A 5 -5.83 -6.10 4.35
CA ILE A 5 -4.52 -5.47 4.61
C ILE A 5 -3.93 -5.03 3.28
N ALA A 6 -3.47 -3.80 3.20
CA ALA A 6 -2.92 -3.20 2.01
C ALA A 6 -1.50 -2.66 2.23
N ASP A 7 -0.63 -2.94 1.28
CA ASP A 7 0.62 -2.21 1.04
C ASP A 7 0.43 -1.32 -0.20
N SER A 8 0.31 -0.01 0.00
CA SER A 8 -0.03 0.94 -1.05
C SER A 8 1.17 1.81 -1.43
N GLY A 9 1.80 1.45 -2.54
CA GLY A 9 2.78 2.26 -3.23
C GLY A 9 2.14 3.30 -4.17
N ALA A 10 2.97 4.06 -4.89
CA ALA A 10 2.53 5.11 -5.81
C ALA A 10 1.74 4.58 -7.03
N THR A 11 2.14 3.43 -7.57
CA THR A 11 1.60 2.88 -8.81
C THR A 11 0.72 1.66 -8.60
N LYS A 12 0.96 0.90 -7.55
CA LYS A 12 0.31 -0.37 -7.24
C LYS A 12 0.00 -0.44 -5.76
N CYS A 13 -1.14 -1.01 -5.44
CA CYS A 13 -1.52 -1.41 -4.08
C CYS A 13 -1.75 -2.92 -4.06
N SER A 14 -0.99 -3.62 -3.23
CA SER A 14 -1.14 -5.06 -3.03
C SER A 14 -1.98 -5.31 -1.79
N TRP A 15 -2.98 -6.18 -1.94
CA TRP A 15 -3.96 -6.50 -0.91
C TRP A 15 -3.86 -7.95 -0.47
N ALA A 16 -4.01 -8.17 0.81
CA ALA A 16 -4.31 -9.46 1.41
C ALA A 16 -5.69 -9.41 2.06
N ALA A 17 -6.59 -10.27 1.64
CA ALA A 17 -7.87 -10.49 2.29
C ALA A 17 -7.82 -11.76 3.12
N ILE A 18 -8.03 -11.64 4.42
CA ILE A 18 -8.02 -12.74 5.38
C ILE A 18 -9.46 -13.11 5.70
N GLY A 19 -9.85 -14.34 5.36
CA GLY A 19 -11.17 -14.87 5.63
C GLY A 19 -11.37 -15.31 7.09
N PRO A 20 -12.63 -15.60 7.48
CA PRO A 20 -12.96 -16.05 8.84
C PRO A 20 -12.38 -17.43 9.19
N ASP A 21 -11.99 -18.20 8.19
CA ASP A 21 -11.32 -19.51 8.27
C ASP A 21 -9.79 -19.42 8.27
N GLY A 22 -9.25 -18.18 8.18
CA GLY A 22 -7.81 -17.93 8.07
C GLY A 22 -7.27 -18.06 6.63
N GLU A 23 -8.12 -18.35 5.64
CA GLU A 23 -7.70 -18.34 4.24
C GLU A 23 -7.24 -16.93 3.84
N VAL A 24 -6.08 -16.82 3.17
CA VAL A 24 -5.54 -15.56 2.67
C VAL A 24 -5.61 -15.54 1.16
N LYS A 25 -6.21 -14.49 0.60
CA LYS A 25 -6.24 -14.24 -0.84
C LYS A 25 -5.56 -12.92 -1.16
N LEU A 26 -4.72 -12.95 -2.19
CA LEU A 26 -3.99 -11.78 -2.67
C LEU A 26 -4.64 -11.22 -3.93
N PHE A 27 -4.70 -9.90 -4.03
CA PHE A 27 -5.12 -9.20 -5.24
C PHE A 27 -4.46 -7.81 -5.30
N ASP A 28 -4.46 -7.20 -6.46
CA ASP A 28 -3.83 -5.90 -6.69
C ASP A 28 -4.85 -4.89 -7.19
N THR A 29 -4.63 -3.63 -6.82
CA THR A 29 -5.38 -2.48 -7.33
C THR A 29 -4.41 -1.36 -7.73
N PRO A 30 -4.88 -0.32 -8.43
CA PRO A 30 -4.09 0.91 -8.57
C PRO A 30 -3.61 1.42 -7.22
N GLY A 31 -2.37 1.90 -7.17
CA GLY A 31 -1.77 2.44 -5.95
C GLY A 31 -2.38 3.79 -5.57
N VAL A 32 -2.30 4.10 -4.28
CA VAL A 32 -2.67 5.40 -3.72
C VAL A 32 -1.47 5.97 -2.99
N ASN A 33 -0.82 6.96 -3.58
CA ASN A 33 0.16 7.76 -2.87
C ASN A 33 -0.53 8.98 -2.29
N LEU A 34 -0.74 8.97 -0.99
CA LEU A 34 -1.49 10.02 -0.28
C LEU A 34 -0.81 11.39 -0.30
N ALA A 35 0.50 11.45 -0.63
CA ALA A 35 1.21 12.72 -0.75
C ALA A 35 0.91 13.47 -2.06
N VAL A 36 0.45 12.77 -3.11
CA VAL A 36 0.33 13.32 -4.47
C VAL A 36 -1.00 13.04 -5.16
N ASN A 37 -1.81 12.09 -4.67
CA ASN A 37 -3.07 11.75 -5.30
C ASN A 37 -4.21 12.70 -4.92
N SER A 38 -5.03 13.04 -5.90
CA SER A 38 -6.26 13.79 -5.67
C SER A 38 -7.32 12.94 -4.97
N PRO A 39 -8.34 13.56 -4.33
CA PRO A 39 -9.47 12.84 -3.75
C PRO A 39 -10.18 11.91 -4.76
N GLU A 40 -10.24 12.29 -6.04
CA GLU A 40 -10.84 11.50 -7.10
C GLU A 40 -10.04 10.23 -7.39
N ALA A 41 -8.70 10.31 -7.40
CA ALA A 41 -7.83 9.16 -7.57
C ALA A 41 -7.95 8.19 -6.39
N ILE A 42 -8.06 8.70 -5.16
CA ILE A 42 -8.32 7.90 -3.95
C ILE A 42 -9.67 7.19 -4.08
N SER A 43 -10.72 7.90 -4.49
CA SER A 43 -12.06 7.33 -4.68
C SER A 43 -12.06 6.21 -5.73
N LEU A 44 -11.32 6.38 -6.84
CA LEU A 44 -11.19 5.36 -7.88
C LEU A 44 -10.46 4.10 -7.37
N ALA A 45 -9.40 4.28 -6.59
CA ALA A 45 -8.67 3.15 -6.00
C ALA A 45 -9.56 2.37 -5.01
N VAL A 46 -10.31 3.07 -4.15
CA VAL A 46 -11.28 2.44 -3.22
C VAL A 46 -12.36 1.68 -3.99
N HIS A 47 -12.88 2.27 -5.07
CA HIS A 47 -13.86 1.60 -5.95
C HIS A 47 -13.27 0.33 -6.59
N SER A 48 -12.00 0.34 -6.98
CA SER A 48 -11.32 -0.84 -7.50
C SER A 48 -11.26 -1.99 -6.48
N VAL A 49 -11.00 -1.68 -5.20
CA VAL A 49 -11.06 -2.67 -4.11
C VAL A 49 -12.47 -3.20 -3.96
N PHE A 50 -13.46 -2.31 -3.96
CA PHE A 50 -14.87 -2.65 -3.83
C PHE A 50 -15.35 -3.62 -4.93
N VAL A 51 -14.83 -3.48 -6.15
CA VAL A 51 -15.16 -4.36 -7.28
C VAL A 51 -14.37 -5.68 -7.21
N GLN A 52 -13.07 -5.63 -6.92
CA GLN A 52 -12.22 -6.82 -6.99
C GLN A 52 -12.38 -7.75 -5.79
N PHE A 53 -12.58 -7.22 -4.60
CA PHE A 53 -12.72 -8.05 -3.41
C PHE A 53 -13.87 -9.07 -3.52
N PRO A 54 -15.10 -8.73 -3.94
CA PRO A 54 -16.17 -9.70 -4.13
C PRO A 54 -15.89 -10.78 -5.18
N LEU A 55 -15.09 -10.45 -6.23
CA LEU A 55 -14.73 -11.42 -7.27
C LEU A 55 -13.81 -12.52 -6.72
N GLN A 56 -13.00 -12.21 -5.71
CA GLN A 56 -12.11 -13.17 -5.04
C GLN A 56 -12.86 -14.05 -4.02
N TYR A 57 -13.98 -13.54 -3.49
CA TYR A 57 -14.84 -14.23 -2.53
C TYR A 57 -16.27 -14.34 -3.07
N PRO A 58 -16.53 -15.25 -4.04
CA PRO A 58 -17.85 -15.41 -4.62
C PRO A 58 -18.88 -15.80 -3.54
N PRO A 59 -20.10 -15.28 -3.62
CA PRO A 59 -21.15 -15.43 -2.60
C PRO A 59 -21.64 -16.86 -2.38
N GLU A 60 -21.24 -17.80 -3.21
CA GLU A 60 -21.73 -19.19 -3.19
C GLU A 60 -21.43 -19.93 -1.88
N ARG A 61 -20.45 -19.50 -1.11
CA ARG A 61 -20.14 -20.06 0.22
C ARG A 61 -20.90 -19.42 1.39
N HIS A 62 -21.64 -18.33 1.14
CA HIS A 62 -22.30 -17.55 2.18
C HIS A 62 -23.76 -17.20 1.85
N LEU A 63 -24.42 -17.95 0.95
CA LEU A 63 -25.85 -17.83 0.71
C LEU A 63 -26.66 -18.29 1.94
N VAL A 64 -26.66 -17.43 2.96
CA VAL A 64 -27.82 -17.41 3.86
C VAL A 64 -28.90 -16.65 3.11
N SER A 65 -29.97 -17.37 2.77
CA SER A 65 -31.18 -16.90 2.14
C SER A 65 -31.56 -15.47 2.54
N LEU A 66 -31.24 -14.51 1.69
CA LEU A 66 -31.86 -13.20 1.74
C LEU A 66 -33.03 -13.20 0.77
N GLY A 67 -34.23 -12.92 1.31
CA GLY A 67 -35.45 -12.85 0.55
C GLY A 67 -35.38 -11.96 -0.68
N LYS A 68 -36.16 -12.31 -1.69
CA LYS A 68 -36.31 -11.71 -3.02
C LYS A 68 -36.04 -10.20 -3.08
N GLY A 69 -34.83 -9.82 -3.57
CA GLY A 69 -34.46 -8.47 -3.90
C GLY A 69 -33.02 -8.43 -4.45
N GLU A 70 -32.82 -7.96 -5.66
CA GLU A 70 -31.60 -8.02 -6.47
C GLU A 70 -30.36 -7.25 -5.93
N LYS A 71 -30.29 -6.93 -4.65
CA LYS A 71 -29.14 -6.30 -3.98
C LYS A 71 -28.29 -7.27 -3.13
N GLY A 72 -28.51 -8.58 -3.27
CA GLY A 72 -28.14 -9.56 -2.23
C GLY A 72 -26.66 -9.85 -2.08
N SER A 73 -25.84 -9.93 -3.14
CA SER A 73 -24.51 -10.52 -3.01
C SER A 73 -23.41 -9.49 -2.67
N LEU A 74 -23.40 -8.34 -3.31
CA LEU A 74 -22.37 -7.31 -3.13
C LEU A 74 -22.47 -6.65 -1.74
N GLY A 75 -23.68 -6.32 -1.32
CA GLY A 75 -23.95 -5.72 0.01
C GLY A 75 -23.52 -6.63 1.17
N PHE A 76 -23.73 -7.93 1.03
CA PHE A 76 -23.35 -8.90 2.07
C PHE A 76 -21.82 -9.00 2.27
N VAL A 77 -21.07 -9.10 1.18
CA VAL A 77 -19.61 -9.21 1.24
C VAL A 77 -18.98 -7.97 1.91
N ILE A 78 -19.51 -6.80 1.60
CA ILE A 78 -19.05 -5.52 2.17
C ILE A 78 -19.33 -5.43 3.67
N GLU A 79 -20.50 -5.89 4.10
CA GLU A 79 -20.87 -5.91 5.52
C GLU A 79 -20.09 -6.94 6.34
N CYS A 80 -19.45 -7.91 5.69
CA CYS A 80 -18.60 -8.90 6.33
C CYS A 80 -17.20 -8.44 6.63
N VAL A 81 -16.71 -7.31 6.05
CA VAL A 81 -15.41 -6.74 6.39
C VAL A 81 -15.50 -6.06 7.74
N SER A 82 -14.62 -6.44 8.67
CA SER A 82 -14.55 -5.87 10.02
C SER A 82 -13.42 -4.87 10.19
N GLU A 83 -12.32 -5.06 9.47
CA GLU A 83 -11.13 -4.22 9.59
C GLU A 83 -10.48 -4.04 8.23
N ILE A 84 -9.96 -2.83 8.00
CA ILE A 84 -9.14 -2.49 6.84
C ILE A 84 -7.89 -1.81 7.36
N TRP A 85 -6.72 -2.36 7.03
CA TRP A 85 -5.42 -1.84 7.38
C TRP A 85 -4.69 -1.40 6.12
N ILE A 86 -4.41 -0.11 5.99
CA ILE A 86 -3.76 0.47 4.82
C ILE A 86 -2.43 1.06 5.25
N TYR A 87 -1.35 0.47 4.76
CA TYR A 87 -0.01 0.98 4.89
C TYR A 87 0.36 1.71 3.61
N SER A 88 0.57 3.02 3.67
CA SER A 88 0.76 3.84 2.46
C SER A 88 1.92 4.80 2.59
N ALA A 89 2.68 4.90 1.50
CA ALA A 89 3.61 6.00 1.30
C ALA A 89 2.84 7.33 1.36
N GLY A 90 3.37 8.30 2.12
CA GLY A 90 2.73 9.60 2.28
C GLY A 90 1.59 9.67 3.29
N ALA A 91 1.27 8.58 4.02
CA ALA A 91 0.38 8.62 5.18
C ALA A 91 1.07 9.29 6.38
N THR A 92 1.47 10.56 6.19
CA THR A 92 2.30 11.30 7.16
C THR A 92 1.52 12.34 7.96
N SER A 93 0.25 12.63 7.58
CA SER A 93 -0.60 13.57 8.29
C SER A 93 -1.97 12.96 8.60
N ASP A 94 -2.58 13.42 9.69
CA ASP A 94 -3.94 13.03 10.06
C ASP A 94 -4.97 13.43 9.01
N GLU A 95 -4.74 14.51 8.28
CA GLU A 95 -5.63 15.00 7.24
C GLU A 95 -5.69 14.04 6.04
N THR A 96 -4.54 13.60 5.52
CA THR A 96 -4.50 12.62 4.42
C THR A 96 -5.09 11.27 4.83
N ALA A 97 -4.81 10.83 6.06
CA ALA A 97 -5.39 9.62 6.61
C ALA A 97 -6.92 9.72 6.74
N ALA A 98 -7.46 10.89 7.11
CA ALA A 98 -8.89 11.12 7.26
C ALA A 98 -9.65 10.99 5.93
N ILE A 99 -9.08 11.49 4.82
CA ILE A 99 -9.68 11.36 3.47
C ILE A 99 -9.85 9.89 3.09
N VAL A 100 -8.81 9.09 3.30
CA VAL A 100 -8.85 7.65 2.99
C VAL A 100 -9.81 6.91 3.90
N LYS A 101 -9.77 7.19 5.20
CA LYS A 101 -10.73 6.60 6.16
C LYS A 101 -12.17 6.91 5.78
N TYR A 102 -12.45 8.14 5.36
CA TYR A 102 -13.77 8.53 4.91
C TYR A 102 -14.20 7.75 3.65
N ALA A 103 -13.35 7.71 2.63
CA ALA A 103 -13.65 7.02 1.38
C ALA A 103 -13.92 5.52 1.59
N PHE A 104 -13.08 4.83 2.36
CA PHE A 104 -13.31 3.43 2.73
C PHE A 104 -14.53 3.25 3.64
N GLY A 105 -14.77 4.15 4.59
CA GLY A 105 -15.93 4.10 5.47
C GLY A 105 -17.27 4.22 4.74
N VAL A 106 -17.32 4.96 3.64
CA VAL A 106 -18.52 5.02 2.76
C VAL A 106 -18.77 3.68 2.08
N MET A 107 -17.71 3.02 1.60
CA MET A 107 -17.82 1.74 0.89
C MET A 107 -17.96 0.54 1.82
N PHE A 108 -17.33 0.58 3.00
CA PHE A 108 -17.32 -0.48 4.00
C PHE A 108 -17.81 0.02 5.37
N PRO A 109 -19.10 0.32 5.51
CA PRO A 109 -19.63 1.10 6.64
C PRO A 109 -19.53 0.38 8.01
N LYS A 110 -19.26 -0.93 8.01
CA LYS A 110 -19.07 -1.72 9.24
C LYS A 110 -17.59 -2.01 9.56
N ALA A 111 -16.66 -1.55 8.70
CA ALA A 111 -15.25 -1.78 8.89
C ALA A 111 -14.58 -0.67 9.71
N VAL A 112 -13.69 -1.06 10.61
CA VAL A 112 -12.74 -0.13 11.23
C VAL A 112 -11.58 0.09 10.26
N VAL A 113 -11.37 1.33 9.81
CA VAL A 113 -10.34 1.66 8.83
C VAL A 113 -9.12 2.28 9.53
N ASN A 114 -7.98 1.62 9.41
CA ASN A 114 -6.69 2.05 9.91
C ASN A 114 -5.81 2.47 8.74
N VAL A 115 -5.28 3.68 8.77
CA VAL A 115 -4.35 4.22 7.77
C VAL A 115 -3.06 4.57 8.47
N LEU A 116 -1.96 3.97 8.02
CA LEU A 116 -0.65 4.01 8.67
C LEU A 116 0.45 4.19 7.62
N SER A 117 1.66 4.57 8.04
CA SER A 117 2.78 4.69 7.12
C SER A 117 3.27 3.31 6.62
N ASP A 118 3.75 3.27 5.39
CA ASP A 118 4.42 2.12 4.78
C ASP A 118 5.61 1.63 5.63
N MET A 119 6.38 2.56 6.20
CA MET A 119 7.49 2.25 7.09
C MET A 119 7.04 1.46 8.33
N LEU A 120 5.88 1.79 8.91
CA LEU A 120 5.35 1.03 10.03
C LEU A 120 4.86 -0.35 9.58
N GLY A 121 4.30 -0.46 8.39
CA GLY A 121 3.92 -1.73 7.77
C GLY A 121 5.13 -2.65 7.57
N ALA A 122 6.19 -2.13 6.96
CA ALA A 122 7.45 -2.85 6.79
C ALA A 122 8.06 -3.27 8.13
N SER A 123 8.04 -2.36 9.12
CA SER A 123 8.57 -2.66 10.45
C SER A 123 7.84 -3.82 11.12
N ARG A 124 6.52 -3.82 11.08
CA ARG A 124 5.70 -4.91 11.62
C ARG A 124 5.90 -6.23 10.87
N ALA A 125 6.08 -6.17 9.56
CA ALA A 125 6.30 -7.36 8.73
C ALA A 125 7.65 -8.02 8.99
N VAL A 126 8.71 -7.23 9.21
CA VAL A 126 10.08 -7.73 9.37
C VAL A 126 10.41 -8.06 10.82
N CYS A 127 10.02 -7.19 11.76
CA CYS A 127 10.40 -7.30 13.16
C CYS A 127 9.29 -7.91 14.05
N GLY A 128 8.05 -7.97 13.58
CA GLY A 128 6.93 -8.41 14.41
C GLY A 128 6.75 -7.50 15.62
N SER A 129 6.96 -8.05 16.81
CA SER A 129 6.91 -7.34 18.10
C SER A 129 8.29 -7.03 18.70
N GLU A 130 9.37 -7.31 17.97
CA GLU A 130 10.74 -7.05 18.44
C GLU A 130 11.23 -5.69 17.96
N ALA A 131 12.09 -5.06 18.75
CA ALA A 131 12.75 -3.82 18.35
C ALA A 131 13.81 -4.09 17.28
N GLY A 132 13.97 -3.15 16.32
CA GLY A 132 14.94 -3.32 15.26
C GLY A 132 15.14 -2.08 14.41
N ILE A 133 16.14 -2.11 13.52
CA ILE A 133 16.35 -1.11 12.47
C ILE A 133 15.76 -1.68 11.20
N VAL A 134 14.90 -0.92 10.56
CA VAL A 134 14.21 -1.31 9.32
C VAL A 134 14.52 -0.33 8.21
N GLY A 135 14.81 -0.86 7.02
CA GLY A 135 15.04 -0.07 5.80
C GLY A 135 14.11 -0.51 4.68
N ILE A 136 13.61 0.46 3.94
CA ILE A 136 12.91 0.26 2.67
C ILE A 136 13.81 0.75 1.55
N LEU A 137 14.03 -0.11 0.56
CA LEU A 137 14.75 0.20 -0.69
C LEU A 137 13.83 -0.13 -1.87
N GLY A 138 13.32 0.90 -2.51
CA GLY A 138 12.42 0.80 -3.67
C GLY A 138 12.74 1.90 -4.70
N THR A 139 11.73 2.62 -5.17
CA THR A 139 11.92 3.84 -5.99
C THR A 139 12.68 4.91 -5.21
N GLY A 140 12.35 5.12 -3.93
CA GLY A 140 13.12 5.88 -2.96
C GLY A 140 13.71 4.96 -1.88
N SER A 141 14.39 5.54 -0.87
CA SER A 141 14.86 4.82 0.30
C SER A 141 14.47 5.52 1.59
N ASN A 142 14.21 4.73 2.63
CA ASN A 142 13.92 5.25 3.96
C ASN A 142 14.34 4.23 5.03
N SER A 143 14.53 4.69 6.26
CA SER A 143 14.88 3.82 7.38
C SER A 143 14.28 4.31 8.68
N CYS A 144 14.12 3.41 9.65
CA CYS A 144 13.66 3.77 10.98
C CYS A 144 14.24 2.87 12.08
N LEU A 145 14.19 3.37 13.29
CA LEU A 145 14.28 2.57 14.50
C LEU A 145 12.86 2.24 14.96
N TYR A 146 12.56 0.97 15.05
CA TYR A 146 11.30 0.41 15.51
C TYR A 146 11.46 -0.13 16.94
N ASP A 147 10.51 0.15 17.83
CA ASP A 147 10.60 -0.25 19.25
C ASP A 147 9.84 -1.56 19.57
N GLY A 148 9.35 -2.25 18.53
CA GLY A 148 8.48 -3.43 18.65
C GLY A 148 6.99 -3.11 18.57
N LYS A 149 6.60 -1.83 18.51
CA LYS A 149 5.22 -1.39 18.42
C LYS A 149 5.04 -0.18 17.50
N ASN A 150 5.93 0.80 17.61
CA ASN A 150 5.88 2.07 16.89
C ASN A 150 7.26 2.43 16.31
N ILE A 151 7.28 3.38 15.39
CA ILE A 151 8.51 4.01 14.92
C ILE A 151 9.00 4.95 16.01
N ALA A 152 10.08 4.54 16.69
CA ALA A 152 10.70 5.35 17.74
C ALA A 152 11.50 6.52 17.16
N ARG A 153 12.12 6.32 15.99
CA ARG A 153 12.87 7.34 15.26
C ARG A 153 12.89 7.01 13.76
N GLN A 154 12.59 8.00 12.94
CA GLN A 154 12.73 7.88 11.50
C GLN A 154 14.09 8.42 11.05
N GLY A 155 14.74 7.74 10.11
CA GLY A 155 15.93 8.21 9.44
C GLY A 155 15.65 9.44 8.59
N PHE A 156 16.66 10.25 8.34
CA PHE A 156 16.56 11.35 7.40
C PHE A 156 16.69 10.79 5.98
N GLY A 157 15.59 10.78 5.22
CA GLY A 157 15.57 10.21 3.87
C GLY A 157 16.12 11.13 2.78
N GLY A 158 16.21 12.44 3.00
CA GLY A 158 16.67 13.43 2.00
C GLY A 158 15.78 13.53 0.75
N GLY A 159 14.99 12.53 0.46
CA GLY A 159 14.09 12.43 -0.68
C GLY A 159 14.80 12.35 -2.03
N TYR A 160 14.02 12.45 -3.11
CA TYR A 160 14.50 12.26 -4.48
C TYR A 160 15.69 13.14 -4.88
N VAL A 161 15.74 14.38 -4.38
CA VAL A 161 16.79 15.35 -4.80
C VAL A 161 18.07 15.19 -3.98
N LEU A 162 17.96 15.12 -2.65
CA LEU A 162 19.10 15.21 -1.74
C LEU A 162 19.50 13.89 -1.09
N GLY A 163 18.73 12.82 -1.28
CA GLY A 163 18.93 11.54 -0.62
C GLY A 163 18.48 10.37 -1.48
N ASP A 164 17.72 9.48 -0.86
CA ASP A 164 17.28 8.20 -1.44
C ASP A 164 18.44 7.27 -1.80
N GLU A 165 19.56 7.35 -1.08
CA GLU A 165 20.77 6.57 -1.33
C GLU A 165 20.44 5.08 -1.38
N GLY A 166 20.97 4.40 -2.42
CA GLY A 166 20.74 2.97 -2.66
C GLY A 166 19.38 2.62 -3.27
N SER A 167 18.53 3.61 -3.54
CA SER A 167 17.23 3.40 -4.21
C SER A 167 17.39 3.29 -5.74
N GLY A 168 16.33 2.82 -6.41
CA GLY A 168 16.26 2.79 -7.86
C GLY A 168 16.45 4.17 -8.49
N ALA A 169 15.86 5.21 -7.91
CA ALA A 169 15.99 6.58 -8.35
C ALA A 169 17.44 7.10 -8.20
N TRP A 170 18.10 6.73 -7.10
CA TRP A 170 19.51 7.10 -6.89
C TRP A 170 20.42 6.44 -7.91
N PHE A 171 20.29 5.13 -8.13
CA PHE A 171 21.06 4.41 -9.14
C PHE A 171 20.79 4.94 -10.55
N GLY A 172 19.54 5.21 -10.90
CA GLY A 172 19.17 5.77 -12.20
C GLY A 172 19.79 7.14 -12.44
N LYS A 173 19.75 8.05 -11.47
CA LYS A 173 20.41 9.35 -11.54
C LYS A 173 21.92 9.21 -11.69
N ARG A 174 22.54 8.30 -10.94
CA ARG A 174 23.98 8.06 -11.01
C ARG A 174 24.37 7.52 -12.37
N LEU A 175 23.64 6.52 -12.89
CA LEU A 175 23.88 5.94 -14.21
C LEU A 175 23.80 6.99 -15.32
N LEU A 176 22.74 7.81 -15.33
CA LEU A 176 22.59 8.89 -16.31
C LEU A 176 23.69 9.95 -16.18
N SER A 177 24.07 10.31 -14.96
CA SER A 177 25.17 11.26 -14.72
C SER A 177 26.49 10.75 -15.26
N ASP A 178 26.81 9.47 -15.02
CA ASP A 178 28.05 8.86 -15.48
C ASP A 178 28.03 8.67 -17.01
N PHE A 179 26.88 8.36 -17.61
CA PHE A 179 26.69 8.29 -19.05
C PHE A 179 26.96 9.64 -19.75
N ILE A 180 26.36 10.74 -19.27
CA ILE A 180 26.51 12.07 -19.84
C ILE A 180 27.97 12.58 -19.73
N ARG A 181 28.71 12.07 -18.75
CA ARG A 181 30.13 12.46 -18.49
C ARG A 181 31.14 11.53 -19.14
N ASP A 182 30.69 10.57 -19.96
CA ASP A 182 31.53 9.54 -20.58
C ASP A 182 32.38 8.75 -19.56
N LEU A 183 31.79 8.46 -18.38
CA LEU A 183 32.45 7.71 -17.31
C LEU A 183 32.05 6.21 -17.30
N LEU A 184 31.09 5.81 -18.14
CA LEU A 184 30.69 4.41 -18.24
C LEU A 184 31.65 3.61 -19.12
N PRO A 185 31.83 2.29 -18.83
CA PRO A 185 32.43 1.39 -19.80
C PRO A 185 31.68 1.44 -21.15
N GLU A 186 32.42 1.36 -22.28
CA GLU A 186 31.82 1.50 -23.61
C GLU A 186 30.64 0.57 -23.87
N GLU A 187 30.75 -0.69 -23.44
CA GLU A 187 29.69 -1.68 -23.56
C GLU A 187 28.38 -1.24 -22.90
N MET A 188 28.47 -0.61 -21.71
CA MET A 188 27.30 -0.08 -20.99
C MET A 188 26.76 1.19 -21.67
N ALA A 189 27.65 2.05 -22.16
CA ALA A 189 27.27 3.26 -22.86
C ALA A 189 26.56 2.95 -24.19
N GLU A 190 27.01 1.96 -24.95
CA GLU A 190 26.37 1.48 -26.17
C GLU A 190 24.95 0.91 -25.87
N ALA A 191 24.82 0.12 -24.83
CA ALA A 191 23.51 -0.41 -24.42
C ALA A 191 22.49 0.68 -24.04
N LEU A 192 22.95 1.86 -23.59
CA LEU A 192 22.07 3.00 -23.27
C LEU A 192 21.78 3.89 -24.49
N ARG A 193 22.62 3.87 -25.52
CA ARG A 193 22.39 4.62 -26.78
C ARG A 193 21.34 3.95 -27.67
N GLY A 194 21.02 2.62 -27.43
CA GLY A 194 19.93 1.86 -28.08
C GLY A 194 20.24 1.48 -29.44
#